data_681bca0d2deb10d923c25e8507dfe206
#
_entry.id   681bca0d2deb10d923c25e8507dfe206
#
_cell.length_a   1.000
_cell.length_b   1.000
_cell.length_c   1.000
_cell.angle_alpha   90.00
_cell.angle_beta   90.00
_cell.angle_gamma   90.00
#
_symmetry.space_group_name_H-M   'P 1'
#
loop_
_entity.id
_entity.type
_entity.pdbx_description
1 polymer ?
#
loop_
_entity_poly.entity_id
_entity_poly.type
_entity_poly.pdbx_seq_one_letter_code
_entity_poly.pdbx_strand_id
1 'polypeptide(L)'
;MELGRFLKLFYKRLWFIVLGTVLVTGFTYWLSAASPPVYETSATLFVEQPVDPRADPGGSLSASQQSARSYVLLVTQPAIMEEVIKELGLKMTTSQAAGNIRAAQLQSSQLVQITVGDSNPALAQALANKTAEVFARQIAKTFQTKFEEAKADLDRQIASLEKEIDKTQAALAALGDPADPRNRDLPSYVRIERSRLEGSLLRNQTLYTILVKSAEDFRLAAARYGN
;
A
#
# COMPACT_ATOMS: atom_id res chain seq x y z
N MET A 1 3.12 62.05 -46.63
CA MET A 1 3.83 61.26 -47.67
C MET A 1 4.98 60.43 -47.05
N GLU A 2 4.75 59.76 -45.95
CA GLU A 2 5.80 59.05 -45.22
C GLU A 2 5.63 57.50 -45.28
N LEU A 3 4.41 56.99 -45.55
CA LEU A 3 4.15 55.54 -45.60
C LEU A 3 4.97 54.82 -46.70
N GLY A 4 5.19 55.45 -47.83
CA GLY A 4 5.93 54.80 -48.93
C GLY A 4 7.43 54.61 -48.67
N ARG A 5 8.04 55.45 -47.83
CA ARG A 5 9.43 55.27 -47.38
C ARG A 5 9.58 54.15 -46.35
N PHE A 6 8.62 54.04 -45.43
CA PHE A 6 8.58 52.93 -44.47
C PHE A 6 8.39 51.57 -45.18
N LEU A 7 7.50 51.50 -46.16
CA LEU A 7 7.29 50.26 -46.94
C LEU A 7 8.56 49.84 -47.70
N LYS A 8 9.28 50.77 -48.33
CA LYS A 8 10.55 50.46 -49.04
C LYS A 8 11.65 49.99 -48.11
N LEU A 9 11.79 50.56 -46.92
CA LEU A 9 12.74 50.12 -45.88
C LEU A 9 12.38 48.78 -45.31
N PHE A 10 11.08 48.50 -45.13
CA PHE A 10 10.56 47.21 -44.67
C PHE A 10 10.84 46.09 -45.67
N TYR A 11 10.57 46.32 -46.96
CA TYR A 11 10.85 45.38 -48.01
C TYR A 11 12.35 45.03 -48.18
N LYS A 12 13.22 46.02 -48.00
CA LYS A 12 14.67 45.85 -48.05
C LYS A 12 15.23 45.05 -46.86
N ARG A 13 14.55 45.09 -45.70
CA ARG A 13 14.93 44.31 -44.50
C ARG A 13 14.19 43.00 -44.33
N LEU A 14 13.12 42.79 -45.13
CA LEU A 14 12.31 41.59 -45.11
C LEU A 14 13.14 40.31 -45.43
N TRP A 15 14.16 40.43 -46.25
CA TRP A 15 15.14 39.40 -46.54
C TRP A 15 15.84 38.87 -45.28
N PHE A 16 16.26 39.76 -44.36
CA PHE A 16 16.93 39.36 -43.13
C PHE A 16 15.95 38.64 -42.19
N ILE A 17 14.69 39.07 -42.17
CA ILE A 17 13.66 38.41 -41.34
C ILE A 17 13.38 37.01 -41.89
N VAL A 18 13.19 36.88 -43.21
CA VAL A 18 12.99 35.59 -43.86
C VAL A 18 14.20 34.67 -43.66
N LEU A 19 15.41 35.19 -43.87
CA LEU A 19 16.63 34.41 -43.66
C LEU A 19 16.76 33.93 -42.19
N GLY A 20 16.50 34.82 -41.21
CA GLY A 20 16.52 34.49 -39.82
C GLY A 20 15.48 33.42 -39.44
N THR A 21 14.25 33.56 -39.96
CA THR A 21 13.19 32.57 -39.76
C THR A 21 13.57 31.20 -40.34
N VAL A 22 14.09 31.16 -41.55
CA VAL A 22 14.53 29.91 -42.20
C VAL A 22 15.66 29.25 -41.44
N LEU A 23 16.65 30.02 -40.96
CA LEU A 23 17.75 29.49 -40.18
C LEU A 23 17.27 28.91 -38.81
N VAL A 24 16.42 29.66 -38.10
CA VAL A 24 15.89 29.19 -36.80
C VAL A 24 15.01 27.96 -37.01
N THR A 25 14.12 28.00 -38.00
CA THR A 25 13.24 26.84 -38.29
C THR A 25 14.04 25.62 -38.72
N GLY A 26 15.04 25.80 -39.60
CA GLY A 26 15.93 24.73 -40.02
C GLY A 26 16.75 24.13 -38.91
N PHE A 27 17.27 24.98 -38.00
CA PHE A 27 18.02 24.55 -36.84
C PHE A 27 17.12 23.80 -35.83
N THR A 28 15.92 24.32 -35.57
CA THR A 28 14.94 23.67 -34.71
C THR A 28 14.48 22.34 -35.25
N TYR A 29 14.23 22.29 -36.58
CA TYR A 29 13.89 21.04 -37.26
C TYR A 29 15.01 19.99 -37.17
N TRP A 30 16.24 20.41 -37.41
CA TRP A 30 17.41 19.53 -37.28
C TRP A 30 17.60 19.01 -35.86
N LEU A 31 17.42 19.85 -34.84
CA LEU A 31 17.49 19.46 -33.45
C LEU A 31 16.37 18.48 -33.08
N SER A 32 15.16 18.73 -33.55
CA SER A 32 14.00 17.86 -33.32
C SER A 32 14.14 16.50 -34.02
N ALA A 33 14.65 16.48 -35.24
CA ALA A 33 14.86 15.25 -36.00
C ALA A 33 16.02 14.39 -35.45
N ALA A 34 16.99 15.03 -34.78
CA ALA A 34 18.09 14.33 -34.10
C ALA A 34 17.71 13.72 -32.74
N SER A 35 16.56 14.10 -32.18
CA SER A 35 16.09 13.56 -30.90
C SER A 35 15.53 12.14 -31.10
N PRO A 36 16.04 11.13 -30.34
CA PRO A 36 15.53 9.77 -30.46
C PRO A 36 14.05 9.73 -30.03
N PRO A 37 13.19 8.96 -30.71
CA PRO A 37 11.81 8.77 -30.28
C PRO A 37 11.79 8.08 -28.91
N VAL A 38 10.94 8.56 -28.00
CA VAL A 38 10.69 7.92 -26.72
C VAL A 38 9.31 7.26 -26.79
N TYR A 39 9.30 5.96 -26.55
CA TYR A 39 8.07 5.16 -26.49
C TYR A 39 7.63 5.05 -25.04
N GLU A 40 6.38 5.42 -24.76
CA GLU A 40 5.79 5.30 -23.45
C GLU A 40 4.81 4.12 -23.40
N THR A 41 4.95 3.29 -22.37
CA THR A 41 4.04 2.18 -22.09
C THR A 41 3.58 2.29 -20.65
N SER A 42 2.31 1.99 -20.39
CA SER A 42 1.78 2.03 -19.02
C SER A 42 1.17 0.70 -18.61
N ALA A 43 1.42 0.31 -17.35
CA ALA A 43 0.74 -0.76 -16.65
C ALA A 43 -0.08 -0.16 -15.49
N THR A 44 -1.30 -0.66 -15.28
CA THR A 44 -2.18 -0.17 -14.22
C THR A 44 -2.43 -1.26 -13.21
N LEU A 45 -2.22 -0.95 -11.93
CA LEU A 45 -2.46 -1.84 -10.80
C LEU A 45 -3.65 -1.34 -10.00
N PHE A 46 -4.55 -2.25 -9.66
CA PHE A 46 -5.62 -2.00 -8.71
C PHE A 46 -5.13 -2.30 -7.30
N VAL A 47 -5.26 -1.33 -6.41
CA VAL A 47 -4.85 -1.44 -5.01
C VAL A 47 -6.09 -1.66 -4.17
N GLU A 48 -6.37 -2.91 -3.85
CA GLU A 48 -7.40 -3.29 -2.89
C GLU A 48 -6.75 -3.52 -1.52
N GLN A 49 -7.23 -2.81 -0.51
CA GLN A 49 -6.87 -3.15 0.87
C GLN A 49 -7.88 -4.15 1.42
N PRO A 50 -7.42 -5.14 2.21
CA PRO A 50 -8.32 -5.95 3.00
C PRO A 50 -9.19 -5.03 3.85
N VAL A 51 -10.48 -5.03 3.59
CA VAL A 51 -11.45 -4.24 4.35
C VAL A 51 -11.53 -4.84 5.75
N ASP A 52 -11.21 -4.06 6.78
CA ASP A 52 -11.59 -4.42 8.15
C ASP A 52 -13.12 -4.54 8.18
N PRO A 53 -13.69 -5.71 8.49
CA PRO A 53 -15.14 -5.90 8.53
C PRO A 53 -15.86 -4.96 9.50
N ARG A 54 -15.10 -4.30 10.38
CA ARG A 54 -15.59 -3.32 11.37
C ARG A 54 -15.43 -1.87 10.91
N ALA A 55 -14.70 -1.63 9.81
CA ALA A 55 -14.53 -0.29 9.27
C ALA A 55 -15.78 0.17 8.53
N ASP A 56 -16.14 1.44 8.72
CA ASP A 56 -17.18 2.10 7.94
C ASP A 56 -16.83 2.02 6.43
N PRO A 57 -17.76 1.65 5.55
CA PRO A 57 -17.53 1.58 4.10
C PRO A 57 -16.92 2.84 3.49
N GLY A 58 -17.25 4.02 4.02
CA GLY A 58 -16.63 5.28 3.61
C GLY A 58 -15.17 5.42 4.04
N GLY A 59 -14.82 4.89 5.21
CA GLY A 59 -13.46 4.87 5.73
C GLY A 59 -12.53 3.95 4.92
N SER A 60 -13.04 2.83 4.45
CA SER A 60 -12.27 1.86 3.66
C SER A 60 -11.84 2.43 2.30
N LEU A 61 -12.70 3.19 1.62
CA LEU A 61 -12.39 3.84 0.35
C LEU A 61 -11.28 4.91 0.53
N SER A 62 -11.41 5.74 1.57
CA SER A 62 -10.39 6.76 1.88
C SER A 62 -9.04 6.13 2.24
N ALA A 63 -9.04 5.03 3.00
CA ALA A 63 -7.84 4.27 3.34
C ALA A 63 -7.17 3.68 2.09
N SER A 64 -7.93 3.11 1.16
CA SER A 64 -7.42 2.56 -0.09
C SER A 64 -6.84 3.65 -1.00
N GLN A 65 -7.47 4.84 -1.07
CA GLN A 65 -6.94 5.98 -1.80
C GLN A 65 -5.63 6.51 -1.19
N GLN A 66 -5.56 6.58 0.14
CA GLN A 66 -4.34 6.96 0.86
C GLN A 66 -3.21 5.97 0.61
N SER A 67 -3.52 4.67 0.58
CA SER A 67 -2.54 3.62 0.28
C SER A 67 -2.03 3.70 -1.14
N ALA A 68 -2.91 3.97 -2.12
CA ALA A 68 -2.49 4.16 -3.51
C ALA A 68 -1.46 5.29 -3.65
N ARG A 69 -1.61 6.39 -2.91
CA ARG A 69 -0.60 7.47 -2.85
C ARG A 69 0.74 7.00 -2.28
N SER A 70 0.69 6.22 -1.21
CA SER A 70 1.90 5.66 -0.58
C SER A 70 2.61 4.69 -1.52
N TYR A 71 1.86 3.90 -2.27
CA TYR A 71 2.41 2.93 -3.21
C TYR A 71 3.10 3.57 -4.41
N VAL A 72 2.64 4.74 -4.87
CA VAL A 72 3.34 5.53 -5.90
C VAL A 72 4.80 5.76 -5.51
N LEU A 73 5.07 6.08 -4.24
CA LEU A 73 6.43 6.30 -3.75
C LEU A 73 7.24 5.01 -3.61
N LEU A 74 6.56 3.88 -3.42
CA LEU A 74 7.22 2.59 -3.23
C LEU A 74 7.63 1.93 -4.55
N VAL A 75 6.91 2.18 -5.65
CA VAL A 75 7.17 1.57 -6.96
C VAL A 75 8.61 1.77 -7.43
N THR A 76 9.17 2.97 -7.23
CA THR A 76 10.51 3.34 -7.69
C THR A 76 11.61 3.11 -6.65
N GLN A 77 11.30 2.41 -5.55
CA GLN A 77 12.31 2.12 -4.54
C GLN A 77 13.42 1.20 -5.08
N PRO A 78 14.67 1.39 -4.61
CA PRO A 78 15.81 0.62 -5.08
C PRO A 78 15.61 -0.90 -5.00
N ALA A 79 14.95 -1.40 -3.95
CA ALA A 79 14.69 -2.82 -3.76
C ALA A 79 13.81 -3.42 -4.89
N ILE A 80 12.79 -2.67 -5.33
CA ILE A 80 11.94 -3.08 -6.46
C ILE A 80 12.74 -3.06 -7.76
N MET A 81 13.49 -1.98 -7.98
CA MET A 81 14.27 -1.81 -9.21
C MET A 81 15.38 -2.86 -9.34
N GLU A 82 16.01 -3.23 -8.24
CA GLU A 82 17.03 -4.28 -8.22
C GLU A 82 16.45 -5.63 -8.65
N GLU A 83 15.28 -5.99 -8.14
CA GLU A 83 14.61 -7.23 -8.50
C GLU A 83 14.15 -7.22 -9.97
N VAL A 84 13.60 -6.10 -10.46
CA VAL A 84 13.22 -5.92 -11.86
C VAL A 84 14.40 -6.05 -12.80
N ILE A 85 15.53 -5.39 -12.51
CA ILE A 85 16.75 -5.44 -13.30
C ILE A 85 17.31 -6.87 -13.35
N LYS A 86 17.33 -7.55 -12.19
CA LYS A 86 17.80 -8.92 -12.04
C LYS A 86 16.94 -9.91 -12.86
N GLU A 87 15.61 -9.81 -12.77
CA GLU A 87 14.70 -10.71 -13.48
C GLU A 87 14.70 -10.48 -15.00
N LEU A 88 14.91 -9.24 -15.45
CA LEU A 88 15.04 -8.93 -16.87
C LEU A 88 16.47 -9.10 -17.41
N GLY A 89 17.46 -9.38 -16.54
CA GLY A 89 18.85 -9.54 -16.93
C GLY A 89 19.47 -8.26 -17.53
N LEU A 90 19.02 -7.09 -17.10
CA LEU A 90 19.46 -5.81 -17.66
C LEU A 90 20.78 -5.34 -17.07
N LYS A 91 21.61 -4.72 -17.92
CA LYS A 91 22.89 -4.09 -17.52
C LYS A 91 22.70 -2.59 -17.28
N MET A 92 21.84 -2.24 -16.31
CA MET A 92 21.61 -0.84 -15.91
C MET A 92 21.60 -0.71 -14.39
N THR A 93 21.79 0.51 -13.89
CA THR A 93 21.69 0.80 -12.46
C THR A 93 20.25 0.99 -12.02
N THR A 94 19.98 0.80 -10.73
CA THR A 94 18.65 1.06 -10.14
C THR A 94 18.17 2.49 -10.38
N SER A 95 19.07 3.47 -10.33
CA SER A 95 18.78 4.87 -10.61
C SER A 95 18.38 5.12 -12.07
N GLN A 96 19.02 4.44 -13.01
CA GLN A 96 18.66 4.52 -14.44
C GLN A 96 17.29 3.91 -14.69
N ALA A 97 17.00 2.72 -14.12
CA ALA A 97 15.69 2.09 -14.22
C ALA A 97 14.60 2.99 -13.61
N ALA A 98 14.83 3.51 -12.40
CA ALA A 98 13.89 4.40 -11.73
C ALA A 98 13.67 5.72 -12.50
N GLY A 99 14.69 6.24 -13.20
CA GLY A 99 14.57 7.44 -14.03
C GLY A 99 13.65 7.26 -15.24
N ASN A 100 13.54 6.05 -15.76
CA ASN A 100 12.66 5.71 -16.89
C ASN A 100 11.23 5.40 -16.46
N ILE A 101 10.98 5.27 -15.14
CA ILE A 101 9.70 4.84 -14.58
C ILE A 101 9.03 6.00 -13.84
N ARG A 102 7.77 6.25 -14.16
CA ARG A 102 6.91 7.18 -13.46
C ARG A 102 5.71 6.43 -12.90
N ALA A 103 5.43 6.61 -11.62
CA ALA A 103 4.23 6.10 -11.00
C ALA A 103 3.31 7.26 -10.63
N ALA A 104 2.02 7.09 -10.85
CA ALA A 104 1.01 8.09 -10.49
C ALA A 104 -0.29 7.40 -10.06
N GLN A 105 -0.99 8.01 -9.10
CA GLN A 105 -2.35 7.62 -8.77
C GLN A 105 -3.31 8.18 -9.83
N LEU A 106 -4.17 7.34 -10.40
CA LEU A 106 -5.11 7.75 -11.43
C LEU A 106 -6.34 8.40 -10.79
N GLN A 107 -6.53 9.72 -11.00
CA GLN A 107 -7.74 10.48 -10.62
C GLN A 107 -8.25 10.24 -9.18
N SER A 108 -7.36 10.22 -8.20
CA SER A 108 -7.73 9.94 -6.79
C SER A 108 -8.48 8.61 -6.59
N SER A 109 -8.26 7.65 -7.48
CA SER A 109 -8.81 6.29 -7.42
C SER A 109 -7.90 5.34 -6.64
N GLN A 110 -8.28 4.09 -6.57
CA GLN A 110 -7.46 3.00 -6.05
C GLN A 110 -6.45 2.45 -7.09
N LEU A 111 -6.34 3.12 -8.24
CA LEU A 111 -5.49 2.69 -9.34
C LEU A 111 -4.14 3.40 -9.29
N VAL A 112 -3.07 2.62 -9.38
CA VAL A 112 -1.70 3.10 -9.56
C VAL A 112 -1.27 2.78 -10.98
N GLN A 113 -0.98 3.80 -11.75
CA GLN A 113 -0.45 3.69 -13.09
C GLN A 113 1.07 3.81 -13.05
N ILE A 114 1.74 2.84 -13.65
CA ILE A 114 3.19 2.80 -13.84
C ILE A 114 3.46 3.06 -15.31
N THR A 115 4.08 4.19 -15.63
CA THR A 115 4.45 4.57 -16.99
C THR A 115 5.95 4.46 -17.15
N VAL A 116 6.39 3.80 -18.21
CA VAL A 116 7.81 3.62 -18.53
C VAL A 116 8.09 4.23 -19.91
N GLY A 117 9.12 5.08 -19.97
CA GLY A 117 9.61 5.67 -21.21
C GLY A 117 10.99 5.12 -21.56
N ASP A 118 11.13 4.59 -22.77
CA ASP A 118 12.41 4.12 -23.30
C ASP A 118 12.48 4.31 -24.82
N SER A 119 13.69 4.39 -25.38
CA SER A 119 13.91 4.42 -26.83
C SER A 119 13.58 3.10 -27.52
N ASN A 120 13.58 1.99 -26.78
CA ASN A 120 13.21 0.66 -27.26
C ASN A 120 11.80 0.30 -26.73
N PRO A 121 10.78 0.19 -27.60
CA PRO A 121 9.41 -0.10 -27.20
C PRO A 121 9.25 -1.47 -26.49
N ALA A 122 10.03 -2.47 -26.92
CA ALA A 122 9.99 -3.79 -26.29
C ALA A 122 10.57 -3.74 -24.87
N LEU A 123 11.62 -2.94 -24.64
CA LEU A 123 12.19 -2.75 -23.30
C LEU A 123 11.25 -1.93 -22.41
N ALA A 124 10.62 -0.87 -22.94
CA ALA A 124 9.62 -0.10 -22.20
C ALA A 124 8.47 -0.99 -21.72
N GLN A 125 7.95 -1.85 -22.60
CA GLN A 125 6.88 -2.79 -22.27
C GLN A 125 7.33 -3.83 -21.22
N ALA A 126 8.50 -4.42 -21.42
CA ALA A 126 9.05 -5.40 -20.47
C ALA A 126 9.27 -4.79 -19.08
N LEU A 127 9.83 -3.58 -19.01
CA LEU A 127 10.04 -2.85 -17.77
C LEU A 127 8.70 -2.50 -17.09
N ALA A 128 7.71 -2.00 -17.83
CA ALA A 128 6.41 -1.64 -17.27
C ALA A 128 5.72 -2.86 -16.65
N ASN A 129 5.63 -3.96 -17.40
CA ASN A 129 4.97 -5.18 -16.94
C ASN A 129 5.71 -5.82 -15.78
N LYS A 130 7.06 -5.91 -15.88
CA LYS A 130 7.86 -6.54 -14.83
C LYS A 130 7.85 -5.70 -13.54
N THR A 131 7.90 -4.39 -13.64
CA THR A 131 7.77 -3.50 -12.48
C THR A 131 6.42 -3.70 -11.79
N ALA A 132 5.34 -3.77 -12.55
CA ALA A 132 4.01 -4.04 -12.01
C ALA A 132 3.93 -5.40 -11.32
N GLU A 133 4.48 -6.45 -11.93
CA GLU A 133 4.52 -7.82 -11.38
C GLU A 133 5.33 -7.90 -10.09
N VAL A 134 6.57 -7.41 -10.09
CA VAL A 134 7.46 -7.41 -8.92
C VAL A 134 6.85 -6.60 -7.79
N PHE A 135 6.29 -5.43 -8.10
CA PHE A 135 5.64 -4.59 -7.11
C PHE A 135 4.41 -5.29 -6.50
N ALA A 136 3.54 -5.88 -7.32
CA ALA A 136 2.37 -6.63 -6.84
C ALA A 136 2.79 -7.80 -5.94
N ARG A 137 3.81 -8.56 -6.33
CA ARG A 137 4.37 -9.66 -5.54
C ARG A 137 4.95 -9.19 -4.20
N GLN A 138 5.69 -8.08 -4.20
CA GLN A 138 6.28 -7.51 -2.98
C GLN A 138 5.19 -7.01 -2.01
N ILE A 139 4.14 -6.37 -2.53
CA ILE A 139 3.00 -5.95 -1.73
C ILE A 139 2.27 -7.16 -1.15
N ALA A 140 1.97 -8.18 -1.94
CA ALA A 140 1.33 -9.41 -1.48
C ALA A 140 2.15 -10.08 -0.37
N LYS A 141 3.47 -10.19 -0.53
CA LYS A 141 4.38 -10.72 0.50
C LYS A 141 4.34 -9.91 1.80
N THR A 142 4.35 -8.58 1.69
CA THR A 142 4.29 -7.70 2.86
C THR A 142 2.97 -7.86 3.61
N PHE A 143 1.86 -7.97 2.89
CA PHE A 143 0.56 -8.24 3.50
C PHE A 143 0.52 -9.60 4.18
N GLN A 144 1.03 -10.65 3.53
CA GLN A 144 1.08 -11.98 4.11
C GLN A 144 1.89 -12.00 5.40
N THR A 145 3.07 -11.36 5.43
CA THR A 145 3.89 -11.27 6.64
C THR A 145 3.14 -10.55 7.76
N LYS A 146 2.57 -9.38 7.50
CA LYS A 146 1.78 -8.64 8.49
C LYS A 146 0.56 -9.42 8.98
N PHE A 147 -0.05 -10.18 8.09
CA PHE A 147 -1.16 -11.04 8.43
C PHE A 147 -0.73 -12.15 9.41
N GLU A 148 0.36 -12.85 9.12
CA GLU A 148 0.88 -13.91 10.01
C GLU A 148 1.33 -13.35 11.37
N GLU A 149 1.94 -12.16 11.40
CA GLU A 149 2.31 -11.46 12.63
C GLU A 149 1.07 -11.11 13.47
N ALA A 150 0.03 -10.54 12.86
CA ALA A 150 -1.21 -10.19 13.54
C ALA A 150 -1.94 -11.42 14.08
N LYS A 151 -1.97 -12.52 13.31
CA LYS A 151 -2.53 -13.79 13.72
C LYS A 151 -1.78 -14.36 14.93
N ALA A 152 -0.45 -14.40 14.85
CA ALA A 152 0.38 -14.89 15.95
C ALA A 152 0.23 -14.07 17.24
N ASP A 153 0.01 -12.75 17.11
CA ASP A 153 -0.27 -11.89 18.26
C ASP A 153 -1.63 -12.20 18.89
N LEU A 154 -2.65 -12.39 18.05
CA LEU A 154 -3.99 -12.74 18.48
C LEU A 154 -4.03 -14.10 19.19
N ASP A 155 -3.35 -15.11 18.64
CA ASP A 155 -3.21 -16.44 19.24
C ASP A 155 -2.51 -16.36 20.62
N ARG A 156 -1.48 -15.52 20.74
CA ARG A 156 -0.80 -15.27 22.03
C ARG A 156 -1.72 -14.63 23.06
N GLN A 157 -2.53 -13.64 22.65
CA GLN A 157 -3.48 -12.99 23.55
C GLN A 157 -4.56 -13.96 24.03
N ILE A 158 -5.09 -14.79 23.13
CA ILE A 158 -6.07 -15.85 23.47
C ILE A 158 -5.47 -16.81 24.50
N ALA A 159 -4.28 -17.37 24.23
CA ALA A 159 -3.60 -18.30 25.14
C ALA A 159 -3.27 -17.69 26.52
N SER A 160 -2.97 -16.38 26.55
CA SER A 160 -2.74 -15.65 27.81
C SER A 160 -4.04 -15.53 28.62
N LEU A 161 -5.15 -15.21 27.96
CA LEU A 161 -6.47 -15.11 28.60
C LEU A 161 -6.98 -16.47 29.11
N GLU A 162 -6.76 -17.54 28.35
CA GLU A 162 -7.08 -18.91 28.79
C GLU A 162 -6.39 -19.23 30.14
N LYS A 163 -5.08 -18.99 30.21
CA LYS A 163 -4.32 -19.20 31.46
C LYS A 163 -4.84 -18.36 32.65
N GLU A 164 -5.24 -17.10 32.35
CA GLU A 164 -5.78 -16.22 33.39
C GLU A 164 -7.18 -16.68 33.84
N ILE A 165 -8.01 -17.18 32.92
CA ILE A 165 -9.31 -17.79 33.21
C ILE A 165 -9.12 -19.02 34.08
N ASP A 166 -8.25 -19.96 33.70
CA ASP A 166 -7.97 -21.19 34.44
C ASP A 166 -7.45 -20.88 35.88
N LYS A 167 -6.52 -19.92 35.98
CA LYS A 167 -5.99 -19.46 37.25
C LYS A 167 -7.08 -18.86 38.15
N THR A 168 -7.97 -18.05 37.56
CA THR A 168 -9.07 -17.42 38.31
C THR A 168 -10.10 -18.46 38.73
N GLN A 169 -10.41 -19.43 37.88
CA GLN A 169 -11.30 -20.56 38.25
C GLN A 169 -10.71 -21.42 39.37
N ALA A 170 -9.40 -21.75 39.28
CA ALA A 170 -8.73 -22.47 40.37
C ALA A 170 -8.74 -21.70 41.67
N ALA A 171 -8.54 -20.38 41.66
CA ALA A 171 -8.62 -19.53 42.83
C ALA A 171 -10.05 -19.49 43.43
N LEU A 172 -11.07 -19.42 42.57
CA LEU A 172 -12.47 -19.50 42.98
C LEU A 172 -12.82 -20.85 43.62
N ALA A 173 -12.33 -21.95 43.05
CA ALA A 173 -12.52 -23.28 43.57
C ALA A 173 -11.86 -23.44 44.95
N ALA A 174 -10.68 -22.84 45.17
CA ALA A 174 -9.98 -22.86 46.46
C ALA A 174 -10.73 -22.11 47.59
N LEU A 175 -11.57 -21.13 47.23
CA LEU A 175 -12.42 -20.42 48.20
C LEU A 175 -13.66 -21.24 48.63
N GLY A 176 -13.85 -22.44 48.09
CA GLY A 176 -14.97 -23.34 48.38
C GLY A 176 -16.26 -22.96 47.65
N ASP A 177 -17.22 -23.87 47.58
CA ASP A 177 -18.52 -23.64 46.98
C ASP A 177 -19.43 -22.81 47.91
N PRO A 178 -20.01 -21.68 47.49
CA PRO A 178 -20.95 -20.91 48.28
C PRO A 178 -22.26 -21.66 48.56
N ALA A 179 -22.59 -22.68 47.77
CA ALA A 179 -23.77 -23.52 47.98
C ALA A 179 -23.54 -24.58 49.05
N ASP A 180 -22.29 -24.85 49.45
CA ASP A 180 -22.01 -25.80 50.55
C ASP A 180 -22.43 -25.21 51.90
N PRO A 181 -23.27 -25.88 52.66
CA PRO A 181 -23.72 -25.41 53.99
C PRO A 181 -22.57 -25.08 54.94
N ARG A 182 -21.42 -25.74 54.80
CA ARG A 182 -20.22 -25.48 55.61
C ARG A 182 -19.56 -24.12 55.33
N ASN A 183 -19.88 -23.52 54.22
CA ASN A 183 -19.34 -22.23 53.76
C ASN A 183 -20.30 -21.06 54.02
N ARG A 184 -21.41 -21.29 54.76
CA ARG A 184 -22.47 -20.28 54.95
C ARG A 184 -22.01 -19.06 55.75
N ASP A 185 -21.06 -19.26 56.68
CA ASP A 185 -20.51 -18.22 57.57
C ASP A 185 -19.11 -17.77 57.18
N LEU A 186 -18.80 -17.73 55.88
CA LEU A 186 -17.51 -17.27 55.42
C LEU A 186 -17.24 -15.82 55.86
N PRO A 187 -16.01 -15.51 56.30
CA PRO A 187 -15.61 -14.15 56.66
C PRO A 187 -15.86 -13.15 55.51
N SER A 188 -16.16 -11.92 55.89
CA SER A 188 -16.49 -10.87 54.91
C SER A 188 -15.40 -10.66 53.82
N TYR A 189 -14.14 -10.82 54.18
CA TYR A 189 -13.03 -10.70 53.22
C TYR A 189 -13.04 -11.81 52.16
N VAL A 190 -13.46 -13.04 52.52
CA VAL A 190 -13.58 -14.15 51.54
C VAL A 190 -14.69 -13.86 50.54
N ARG A 191 -15.80 -13.30 50.98
CA ARG A 191 -16.92 -12.90 50.10
C ARG A 191 -16.51 -11.78 49.15
N ILE A 192 -15.76 -10.80 49.64
CA ILE A 192 -15.24 -9.70 48.81
C ILE A 192 -14.27 -10.24 47.77
N GLU A 193 -13.32 -11.12 48.18
CA GLU A 193 -12.34 -11.69 47.26
C GLU A 193 -13.02 -12.58 46.21
N ARG A 194 -14.02 -13.36 46.59
CA ARG A 194 -14.84 -14.12 45.63
C ARG A 194 -15.51 -13.22 44.61
N SER A 195 -16.22 -12.18 45.04
CA SER A 195 -16.89 -11.25 44.14
C SER A 195 -15.93 -10.56 43.18
N ARG A 196 -14.71 -10.27 43.65
CA ARG A 196 -13.63 -9.71 42.80
C ARG A 196 -13.17 -10.70 41.74
N LEU A 197 -12.95 -11.96 42.11
CA LEU A 197 -12.53 -13.03 41.20
C LEU A 197 -13.64 -13.36 40.17
N GLU A 198 -14.89 -13.43 40.60
CA GLU A 198 -16.05 -13.64 39.72
C GLU A 198 -16.16 -12.50 38.67
N GLY A 199 -16.01 -11.26 39.10
CA GLY A 199 -15.98 -10.11 38.21
C GLY A 199 -14.79 -10.13 37.23
N SER A 200 -13.62 -10.60 37.68
CA SER A 200 -12.45 -10.81 36.83
C SER A 200 -12.69 -11.92 35.81
N LEU A 201 -13.24 -13.05 36.26
CA LEU A 201 -13.56 -14.18 35.39
C LEU A 201 -14.53 -13.81 34.27
N LEU A 202 -15.64 -13.14 34.64
CA LEU A 202 -16.63 -12.69 33.65
C LEU A 202 -16.01 -11.76 32.59
N ARG A 203 -15.17 -10.83 33.04
CA ARG A 203 -14.47 -9.91 32.18
C ARG A 203 -13.52 -10.63 31.21
N ASN A 204 -12.71 -11.56 31.74
CA ASN A 204 -11.77 -12.34 30.96
C ASN A 204 -12.48 -13.27 29.97
N GLN A 205 -13.59 -13.91 30.35
CA GLN A 205 -14.42 -14.72 29.44
C GLN A 205 -15.03 -13.89 28.31
N THR A 206 -15.48 -12.67 28.62
CA THR A 206 -16.02 -11.76 27.60
C THR A 206 -14.94 -11.36 26.62
N LEU A 207 -13.75 -10.98 27.09
CA LEU A 207 -12.60 -10.65 26.24
C LEU A 207 -12.16 -11.85 25.39
N TYR A 208 -12.10 -13.04 25.98
CA TYR A 208 -11.78 -14.28 25.26
C TYR A 208 -12.74 -14.50 24.09
N THR A 209 -14.05 -14.41 24.34
CA THR A 209 -15.07 -14.59 23.30
C THR A 209 -14.90 -13.57 22.16
N ILE A 210 -14.60 -12.31 22.49
CA ILE A 210 -14.35 -11.25 21.51
C ILE A 210 -13.12 -11.55 20.69
N LEU A 211 -12.01 -11.99 21.33
CA LEU A 211 -10.78 -12.30 20.63
C LEU A 211 -10.90 -13.52 19.73
N VAL A 212 -11.56 -14.59 20.22
CA VAL A 212 -11.83 -15.80 19.41
C VAL A 212 -12.67 -15.46 18.18
N LYS A 213 -13.73 -14.67 18.36
CA LYS A 213 -14.51 -14.19 17.22
C LYS A 213 -13.68 -13.35 16.26
N SER A 214 -12.83 -12.48 16.77
CA SER A 214 -11.93 -11.68 15.93
C SER A 214 -10.94 -12.56 15.16
N ALA A 215 -10.41 -13.63 15.78
CA ALA A 215 -9.52 -14.58 15.11
C ALA A 215 -10.24 -15.33 13.98
N GLU A 216 -11.50 -15.68 14.20
CA GLU A 216 -12.31 -16.35 13.18
C GLU A 216 -12.66 -15.43 12.01
N ASP A 217 -13.10 -14.19 12.28
CA ASP A 217 -13.34 -13.16 11.27
C ASP A 217 -12.06 -12.89 10.45
N PHE A 218 -10.92 -12.82 11.11
CA PHE A 218 -9.62 -12.64 10.50
C PHE A 218 -9.24 -13.82 9.60
N ARG A 219 -9.49 -15.06 10.04
CA ARG A 219 -9.26 -16.28 9.25
C ARG A 219 -10.15 -16.34 8.01
N LEU A 220 -11.42 -15.94 8.13
CA LEU A 220 -12.35 -15.87 6.99
C LEU A 220 -11.92 -14.80 5.97
N ALA A 221 -11.44 -13.66 6.44
CA ALA A 221 -10.87 -12.64 5.58
C ALA A 221 -9.66 -13.18 4.80
N ALA A 222 -8.73 -13.86 5.48
CA ALA A 222 -7.57 -14.47 4.84
C ALA A 222 -7.94 -15.44 3.71
N ALA A 223 -8.94 -16.29 3.95
CA ALA A 223 -9.39 -17.26 2.96
C ALA A 223 -9.98 -16.62 1.69
N ARG A 224 -10.50 -15.39 1.80
CA ARG A 224 -11.02 -14.61 0.65
C ARG A 224 -9.92 -13.98 -0.20
N TYR A 225 -8.78 -13.63 0.41
CA TYR A 225 -7.67 -12.95 -0.28
C TYR A 225 -6.52 -13.90 -0.67
N GLY A 226 -6.56 -15.17 -0.25
CA GLY A 226 -5.54 -16.17 -0.53
C GLY A 226 -5.81 -17.04 -1.77
N ASN A 227 -6.91 -16.80 -2.45
CA ASN A 227 -7.26 -17.38 -3.76
C ASN A 227 -7.18 -16.31 -4.85
#